data_ab31d5265fd8134b6ef4c1c18c7b0053
#
_entry.id   ab31d5265fd8134b6ef4c1c18c7b0053
#
_cell.length_a   1.000
_cell.length_b   1.000
_cell.length_c   1.000
_cell.angle_alpha   90.00
_cell.angle_beta   90.00
_cell.angle_gamma   90.00
#
_symmetry.space_group_name_H-M   'P 1'
#
loop_
_entity.id
_entity.type
_entity.pdbx_description
1 polymer ?
#
loop_
_entity_poly.entity_id
_entity_poly.type
_entity_poly.pdbx_seq_one_letter_code
_entity_poly.pdbx_strand_id
1 'polypeptide(L)'
;MKRSIYSILAVLALLSCQKELPLEPAISFFSASPEISEETAVFRLAYANIQDSTERVFPVTFSGTAEAGIDYTASGDRFVFGGENPVDSIVVTTLKLGTGKTLELTVAVPEGYASGKYTTSGYTLQDKLAYFSLDKDYRMMADSLEIVFHALGKDGRSLNIGSDAEISLAVNEEKSTAKEGIDFEFPDSSRFIIRAGENKGSLMIRSLTPHPEDDRDRIVLNLAFGDKYGEGGVTEMEISLIDTLWRHLEGSWNIDTLVTDSLYMDRYWKDICTGMELLPAFNGKDMVTFDMENLRMSPSFRSGFRNFFPVTSDIRKGEHLSLELGDGTSALLQTFMLNKTNRYFSSEQESEDRESLIGLRFFPETTDSLDFYVIDYVSRSFMPELETLGKYAPEKPVAASPGLFFNLTFTRQ
;
A
#
# COMPACT_ATOMS: atom_id res chain seq x y z
N MET A 1 30.14 17.84 77.44
CA MET A 1 30.55 18.68 76.34
C MET A 1 31.93 18.35 75.68
N LYS A 2 32.81 17.60 76.32
CA LYS A 2 34.15 17.24 75.76
C LYS A 2 34.16 16.08 74.73
N ARG A 3 33.17 15.20 74.71
CA ARG A 3 33.09 14.07 73.75
C ARG A 3 32.60 14.42 72.35
N SER A 4 31.84 15.53 72.15
CA SER A 4 31.29 15.98 70.84
C SER A 4 32.33 16.67 69.94
N ILE A 5 33.36 17.26 70.55
CA ILE A 5 34.38 18.04 69.80
C ILE A 5 35.33 17.08 69.08
N TYR A 6 35.62 15.90 69.61
CA TYR A 6 36.54 14.94 68.98
C TYR A 6 35.86 14.22 67.78
N SER A 7 34.57 14.03 67.85
CA SER A 7 33.81 13.48 66.68
C SER A 7 33.76 14.39 65.49
N ILE A 8 33.64 15.69 65.69
CA ILE A 8 33.62 16.69 64.59
C ILE A 8 35.01 16.88 63.97
N LEU A 9 36.07 16.83 64.78
CA LEU A 9 37.44 16.89 64.26
C LEU A 9 37.83 15.64 63.46
N ALA A 10 37.36 14.43 63.86
CA ALA A 10 37.63 13.22 63.10
C ALA A 10 36.89 13.16 61.77
N VAL A 11 35.67 13.72 61.69
CA VAL A 11 34.92 13.85 60.42
C VAL A 11 35.56 14.87 59.50
N LEU A 12 36.07 16.01 60.01
CA LEU A 12 36.76 16.98 59.20
C LEU A 12 38.15 16.49 58.71
N ALA A 13 38.83 15.62 59.48
CA ALA A 13 40.07 14.98 59.03
C ALA A 13 39.89 13.93 57.94
N LEU A 14 38.71 13.26 57.88
CA LEU A 14 38.36 12.32 56.82
C LEU A 14 37.93 13.03 55.50
N LEU A 15 37.49 14.26 55.59
CA LEU A 15 37.14 15.09 54.40
C LEU A 15 38.33 15.78 53.77
N SER A 16 39.48 15.85 54.48
CA SER A 16 40.69 16.56 53.98
C SER A 16 41.69 15.68 53.25
N CYS A 17 41.41 14.39 53.06
CA CYS A 17 42.34 13.44 52.41
C CYS A 17 41.71 12.79 51.14
N GLN A 18 40.84 13.46 50.41
CA GLN A 18 40.68 13.14 49.00
C GLN A 18 41.79 13.89 48.26
N LYS A 19 42.97 13.26 48.12
CA LYS A 19 43.84 13.60 47.00
C LYS A 19 42.99 13.35 45.74
N GLU A 20 42.59 14.41 45.09
CA GLU A 20 42.12 14.28 43.73
C GLU A 20 43.25 13.63 42.92
N LEU A 21 43.13 12.36 42.67
CA LEU A 21 44.01 11.71 41.72
C LEU A 21 43.80 12.41 40.40
N PRO A 22 44.86 12.97 39.75
CA PRO A 22 44.72 13.58 38.46
C PRO A 22 44.05 12.56 37.53
N LEU A 23 42.86 12.89 37.04
CA LEU A 23 42.16 12.04 36.09
C LEU A 23 43.00 11.97 34.83
N GLU A 24 43.34 10.75 34.41
CA GLU A 24 44.09 10.57 33.16
C GLU A 24 43.29 11.14 31.98
N PRO A 25 43.96 11.75 30.99
CA PRO A 25 43.29 12.16 29.75
C PRO A 25 42.60 10.94 29.11
N ALA A 26 41.36 11.08 28.66
CA ALA A 26 40.61 9.98 28.12
C ALA A 26 40.02 10.35 26.76
N ILE A 27 39.98 9.38 25.86
CA ILE A 27 39.33 9.50 24.55
C ILE A 27 38.26 8.44 24.37
N SER A 28 37.12 8.87 23.77
CA SER A 28 36.01 7.97 23.50
C SER A 28 35.14 8.53 22.38
N PHE A 29 34.65 7.68 21.51
CA PHE A 29 33.48 8.08 20.70
C PHE A 29 32.29 8.37 21.63
N PHE A 30 31.42 9.26 21.21
CA PHE A 30 30.18 9.56 21.91
C PHE A 30 29.25 8.37 21.98
N SER A 31 29.27 7.53 20.93
CA SER A 31 28.41 6.36 20.81
C SER A 31 29.10 5.22 20.05
N ALA A 32 28.62 3.99 20.26
CA ALA A 32 29.00 2.84 19.44
C ALA A 32 28.51 2.95 17.99
N SER A 33 27.56 3.86 17.71
CA SER A 33 27.06 4.16 16.37
C SER A 33 27.11 5.66 16.12
N PRO A 34 27.44 6.14 14.89
CA PRO A 34 27.46 7.55 14.56
C PRO A 34 26.02 8.14 14.56
N GLU A 35 25.95 9.45 14.52
CA GLU A 35 24.72 10.18 14.23
C GLU A 35 24.49 10.14 12.72
N ILE A 36 23.37 9.53 12.29
CA ILE A 36 23.05 9.33 10.87
C ILE A 36 21.98 10.32 10.43
N SER A 37 22.22 11.00 9.30
CA SER A 37 21.28 11.89 8.65
C SER A 37 21.39 11.71 7.14
N GLU A 38 20.31 11.27 6.50
CA GLU A 38 20.26 11.01 5.06
C GLU A 38 21.45 10.18 4.55
N GLU A 39 22.32 10.77 3.74
CA GLU A 39 23.50 10.12 3.17
C GLU A 39 24.76 10.27 4.06
N THR A 40 24.67 10.95 5.19
CA THR A 40 25.81 11.25 6.04
C THR A 40 25.76 10.57 7.39
N ALA A 41 26.94 10.19 7.90
CA ALA A 41 27.14 9.68 9.24
C ALA A 41 28.24 10.50 9.93
N VAL A 42 27.92 11.08 11.09
CA VAL A 42 28.84 11.94 11.85
C VAL A 42 29.41 11.15 13.02
N PHE A 43 30.70 10.81 12.95
CA PHE A 43 31.45 10.17 14.02
C PHE A 43 32.07 11.26 14.89
N ARG A 44 31.66 11.34 16.15
CA ARG A 44 32.18 12.32 17.11
C ARG A 44 33.06 11.65 18.13
N LEU A 45 34.28 12.17 18.28
CA LEU A 45 35.22 11.78 19.32
C LEU A 45 35.28 12.85 20.39
N ALA A 46 35.26 12.47 21.64
CA ALA A 46 35.46 13.33 22.79
C ALA A 46 36.83 13.07 23.42
N TYR A 47 37.46 14.15 23.83
CA TYR A 47 38.69 14.16 24.62
C TYR A 47 38.39 14.82 25.97
N ALA A 48 38.48 14.03 27.04
CA ALA A 48 38.20 14.46 28.40
C ALA A 48 39.48 14.66 29.20
N ASN A 49 39.38 15.44 30.27
CA ASN A 49 40.50 15.75 31.23
C ASN A 49 41.69 16.44 30.56
N ILE A 50 41.39 17.36 29.63
CA ILE A 50 42.40 18.19 28.97
C ILE A 50 43.03 19.16 29.99
N GLN A 51 44.33 19.11 30.11
CA GLN A 51 45.09 19.97 31.06
C GLN A 51 45.83 21.13 30.39
N ASP A 52 45.92 21.12 29.08
CA ASP A 52 46.59 22.15 28.29
C ASP A 52 45.91 22.32 26.90
N SER A 53 46.29 23.35 26.19
CA SER A 53 45.76 23.68 24.84
C SER A 53 46.62 23.14 23.70
N THR A 54 47.49 22.18 23.95
CA THR A 54 48.35 21.58 22.91
C THR A 54 47.51 20.82 21.90
N GLU A 55 47.78 21.03 20.62
CA GLU A 55 47.14 20.28 19.55
C GLU A 55 47.51 18.80 19.65
N ARG A 56 46.50 17.93 19.53
CA ARG A 56 46.63 16.47 19.56
C ARG A 56 45.87 15.87 18.40
N VAL A 57 46.52 14.90 17.77
CA VAL A 57 46.02 14.20 16.61
C VAL A 57 45.81 12.76 16.92
N PHE A 58 44.58 12.22 16.68
CA PHE A 58 44.22 10.82 16.89
C PHE A 58 43.84 10.22 15.55
N PRO A 59 44.74 9.44 14.90
CA PRO A 59 44.40 8.76 13.67
C PRO A 59 43.37 7.66 13.91
N VAL A 60 42.53 7.41 12.90
CA VAL A 60 41.55 6.34 12.91
C VAL A 60 41.84 5.30 11.85
N THR A 61 41.44 4.07 12.17
CA THR A 61 41.44 2.96 11.20
C THR A 61 40.01 2.75 10.75
N PHE A 62 39.80 2.74 9.44
CA PHE A 62 38.55 2.35 8.81
C PHE A 62 38.56 0.85 8.56
N SER A 63 37.49 0.17 8.94
CA SER A 63 37.29 -1.26 8.74
C SER A 63 35.83 -1.56 8.37
N GLY A 64 35.52 -2.84 8.10
CA GLY A 64 34.21 -3.27 7.65
C GLY A 64 34.26 -3.77 6.20
N THR A 65 33.09 -3.83 5.54
CA THR A 65 32.94 -4.33 4.18
C THR A 65 32.80 -3.22 3.14
N ALA A 66 32.64 -1.95 3.57
CA ALA A 66 32.56 -0.78 2.69
C ALA A 66 33.94 -0.33 2.20
N GLU A 67 34.01 0.10 0.95
CA GLU A 67 35.24 0.52 0.28
C GLU A 67 35.25 2.05 0.07
N ALA A 68 36.33 2.70 0.54
CA ALA A 68 36.52 4.13 0.36
C ALA A 68 36.62 4.51 -1.14
N GLY A 69 35.93 5.59 -1.52
CA GLY A 69 35.87 6.07 -2.90
C GLY A 69 34.89 5.33 -3.80
N ILE A 70 34.34 4.19 -3.32
CA ILE A 70 33.31 3.39 -4.03
C ILE A 70 31.99 3.47 -3.26
N ASP A 71 31.99 3.12 -2.00
CA ASP A 71 30.79 3.04 -1.18
C ASP A 71 30.63 4.30 -0.29
N TYR A 72 31.75 4.95 0.08
CA TYR A 72 31.73 6.14 0.91
C TYR A 72 32.94 7.05 0.68
N THR A 73 32.82 8.31 1.12
CA THR A 73 33.93 9.24 1.34
C THR A 73 33.93 9.69 2.79
N ALA A 74 35.09 10.07 3.33
CA ALA A 74 35.23 10.61 4.65
C ALA A 74 35.89 12.01 4.59
N SER A 75 35.49 12.91 5.51
CA SER A 75 36.08 14.26 5.60
C SER A 75 37.51 14.25 6.10
N GLY A 76 37.98 13.17 6.70
CA GLY A 76 39.33 13.00 7.22
C GLY A 76 39.61 11.57 7.68
N ASP A 77 40.86 11.33 8.05
CA ASP A 77 41.36 10.04 8.56
C ASP A 77 41.86 10.17 10.02
N ARG A 78 41.60 11.31 10.66
CA ARG A 78 42.06 11.60 12.02
C ARG A 78 41.17 12.63 12.69
N PHE A 79 41.15 12.61 14.01
CA PHE A 79 40.58 13.67 14.84
C PHE A 79 41.70 14.63 15.30
N VAL A 80 41.41 15.92 15.30
CA VAL A 80 42.37 16.98 15.70
C VAL A 80 41.75 17.79 16.81
N PHE A 81 42.34 17.75 17.99
CA PHE A 81 41.90 18.53 19.13
C PHE A 81 42.94 19.62 19.39
N GLY A 82 42.50 20.86 19.47
CA GLY A 82 43.34 22.01 19.78
C GLY A 82 42.54 23.10 20.47
N GLY A 83 43.23 23.90 21.28
CA GLY A 83 42.57 24.98 22.02
C GLY A 83 41.60 24.46 23.08
N GLU A 84 40.46 25.10 23.19
CA GLU A 84 39.43 24.78 24.19
C GLU A 84 38.34 23.81 23.64
N ASN A 85 38.51 23.30 22.43
CA ASN A 85 37.50 22.43 21.83
C ASN A 85 37.75 20.95 22.20
N PRO A 86 36.89 20.34 23.06
CA PRO A 86 37.06 18.96 23.53
C PRO A 86 36.43 17.92 22.60
N VAL A 87 35.88 18.32 21.45
CA VAL A 87 35.15 17.44 20.52
C VAL A 87 35.61 17.75 19.09
N ASP A 88 35.85 16.68 18.34
CA ASP A 88 36.04 16.74 16.89
C ASP A 88 35.20 15.64 16.20
N SER A 89 34.99 15.79 14.89
CA SER A 89 34.12 14.90 14.12
C SER A 89 34.70 14.56 12.75
N ILE A 90 34.46 13.32 12.34
CA ILE A 90 34.64 12.86 10.97
C ILE A 90 33.26 12.64 10.38
N VAL A 91 33.00 13.29 9.24
CA VAL A 91 31.78 13.09 8.46
C VAL A 91 32.05 12.10 7.36
N VAL A 92 31.29 11.04 7.35
CA VAL A 92 31.27 10.04 6.27
C VAL A 92 30.05 10.30 5.38
N THR A 93 30.27 10.42 4.08
CA THR A 93 29.19 10.52 3.08
C THR A 93 29.08 9.21 2.34
N THR A 94 27.91 8.61 2.36
CA THR A 94 27.60 7.39 1.60
C THR A 94 27.47 7.72 0.11
N LEU A 95 28.26 7.08 -0.75
CA LEU A 95 28.21 7.26 -2.19
C LEU A 95 27.24 6.30 -2.86
N LYS A 96 27.04 5.12 -2.25
CA LYS A 96 26.17 4.07 -2.81
C LYS A 96 25.27 3.50 -1.73
N LEU A 97 24.00 3.78 -1.87
CA LEU A 97 22.95 3.28 -0.98
C LEU A 97 22.56 1.82 -1.31
N GLY A 98 21.93 1.14 -0.38
CA GLY A 98 21.38 -0.21 -0.60
C GLY A 98 22.39 -1.34 -0.65
N THR A 99 23.62 -1.11 -0.21
CA THR A 99 24.66 -2.15 -0.29
C THR A 99 24.65 -3.09 0.91
N GLY A 100 24.10 -2.69 2.05
CA GLY A 100 24.15 -3.43 3.31
C GLY A 100 25.58 -3.57 3.87
N LYS A 101 26.56 -2.86 3.30
CA LYS A 101 27.95 -2.89 3.72
C LYS A 101 28.12 -2.16 5.06
N THR A 102 29.09 -2.61 5.85
CA THR A 102 29.40 -2.06 7.16
C THR A 102 30.63 -1.17 7.09
N LEU A 103 30.64 -0.12 7.91
CA LEU A 103 31.78 0.76 8.13
C LEU A 103 31.98 0.94 9.63
N GLU A 104 33.23 0.82 10.07
CA GLU A 104 33.63 0.94 11.44
C GLU A 104 34.90 1.79 11.55
N LEU A 105 34.88 2.76 12.45
CA LEU A 105 36.01 3.62 12.77
C LEU A 105 36.57 3.21 14.14
N THR A 106 37.85 2.90 14.18
CA THR A 106 38.55 2.60 15.45
C THR A 106 39.63 3.63 15.69
N VAL A 107 39.62 4.24 16.88
CA VAL A 107 40.68 5.15 17.32
C VAL A 107 41.70 4.36 18.16
N ALA A 108 42.99 4.52 17.79
CA ALA A 108 44.06 3.99 18.60
C ALA A 108 44.26 4.88 19.85
N VAL A 109 44.17 4.27 21.03
CA VAL A 109 44.41 4.97 22.32
C VAL A 109 45.91 4.99 22.57
N PRO A 110 46.59 6.19 22.54
CA PRO A 110 48.01 6.30 22.77
C PRO A 110 48.37 5.99 24.23
N GLU A 111 49.65 5.71 24.48
CA GLU A 111 50.16 5.55 25.84
C GLU A 111 49.98 6.87 26.63
N GLY A 112 49.57 6.76 27.88
CA GLY A 112 49.25 7.91 28.73
C GLY A 112 47.81 8.41 28.63
N TYR A 113 46.95 7.73 27.87
CA TYR A 113 45.52 8.01 27.77
C TYR A 113 44.69 6.83 28.26
N ALA A 114 43.62 7.14 28.97
CA ALA A 114 42.61 6.16 29.30
C ALA A 114 41.63 5.94 28.12
N SER A 115 41.23 4.69 27.91
CA SER A 115 40.16 4.33 27.04
C SER A 115 38.81 4.73 27.66
N GLY A 116 38.02 5.53 26.98
CA GLY A 116 36.63 5.72 27.35
C GLY A 116 35.75 4.52 26.96
N LYS A 117 34.46 4.70 27.04
CA LYS A 117 33.48 3.60 26.83
C LYS A 117 33.55 3.01 25.43
N TYR A 118 33.79 3.83 24.42
CA TYR A 118 33.75 3.44 23.00
C TYR A 118 35.06 3.86 22.31
N THR A 119 35.90 2.90 21.96
CA THR A 119 37.07 3.12 21.11
C THR A 119 36.78 2.82 19.62
N THR A 120 35.65 2.21 19.39
CA THR A 120 35.14 1.87 18.08
C THR A 120 33.71 2.38 17.93
N SER A 121 33.39 2.93 16.77
CA SER A 121 32.04 3.33 16.38
C SER A 121 31.77 2.89 14.94
N GLY A 122 30.61 2.31 14.69
CA GLY A 122 30.31 1.77 13.36
C GLY A 122 28.82 1.72 13.05
N TYR A 123 28.52 1.52 11.79
CA TYR A 123 27.14 1.37 11.30
C TYR A 123 27.11 0.58 9.99
N THR A 124 25.91 0.12 9.63
CA THR A 124 25.64 -0.37 8.28
C THR A 124 25.30 0.81 7.40
N LEU A 125 25.93 0.92 6.21
CA LEU A 125 25.64 1.97 5.25
C LEU A 125 24.15 1.96 4.94
N GLN A 126 23.59 3.16 4.86
CA GLN A 126 22.16 3.35 4.70
C GLN A 126 21.64 2.62 3.45
N ASP A 127 20.51 1.96 3.61
CA ASP A 127 19.91 1.15 2.56
C ASP A 127 19.30 2.05 1.48
N LYS A 128 18.23 2.75 1.82
CA LYS A 128 17.54 3.72 0.97
C LYS A 128 17.10 4.92 1.82
N LEU A 129 16.95 6.09 1.22
CA LEU A 129 16.47 7.28 1.93
C LEU A 129 15.01 7.16 2.33
N ALA A 130 14.22 6.58 1.45
CA ALA A 130 12.81 6.26 1.66
C ALA A 130 12.39 5.14 0.72
N TYR A 131 11.23 4.58 1.00
CA TYR A 131 10.57 3.58 0.17
C TYR A 131 9.24 4.16 -0.29
N PHE A 132 8.92 4.05 -1.59
CA PHE A 132 7.71 4.60 -2.13
C PHE A 132 6.70 3.51 -2.47
N SER A 133 5.43 3.81 -2.20
CA SER A 133 4.29 2.95 -2.47
C SER A 133 3.12 3.74 -2.99
N LEU A 134 2.38 3.19 -3.91
CA LEU A 134 1.04 3.63 -4.26
C LEU A 134 0.07 3.25 -3.12
N ASP A 135 -1.05 3.95 -3.02
CA ASP A 135 -2.09 3.68 -2.03
C ASP A 135 -2.89 2.41 -2.33
N LYS A 136 -3.04 2.08 -3.62
CA LYS A 136 -3.79 0.91 -4.12
C LYS A 136 -3.14 0.33 -5.38
N ASP A 137 -3.36 -0.95 -5.59
CA ASP A 137 -2.91 -1.69 -6.77
C ASP A 137 -3.93 -1.69 -7.92
N TYR A 138 -5.19 -1.37 -7.62
CA TYR A 138 -6.28 -1.33 -8.58
C TYR A 138 -7.23 -0.16 -8.34
N ARG A 139 -7.66 0.49 -9.43
CA ARG A 139 -8.65 1.57 -9.43
C ARG A 139 -9.56 1.47 -10.65
N MET A 140 -10.70 2.13 -10.60
CA MET A 140 -11.57 2.38 -11.75
C MET A 140 -11.70 3.89 -11.96
N MET A 141 -11.73 4.33 -13.20
CA MET A 141 -11.76 5.75 -13.56
C MET A 141 -12.81 6.02 -14.65
N ALA A 142 -13.81 6.82 -14.29
CA ALA A 142 -14.80 7.32 -15.25
C ALA A 142 -14.37 8.64 -15.92
N ASP A 143 -13.90 9.61 -15.15
CA ASP A 143 -13.45 10.92 -15.65
C ASP A 143 -12.01 11.22 -15.23
N SER A 144 -11.79 11.33 -13.94
CA SER A 144 -10.48 11.65 -13.36
C SER A 144 -10.27 10.88 -12.08
N LEU A 145 -9.01 10.64 -11.76
CA LEU A 145 -8.59 9.91 -10.59
C LEU A 145 -7.36 10.58 -9.99
N GLU A 146 -7.39 10.82 -8.69
CA GLU A 146 -6.22 11.18 -7.92
C GLU A 146 -5.45 9.92 -7.52
N ILE A 147 -4.18 9.86 -7.93
CA ILE A 147 -3.25 8.78 -7.56
C ILE A 147 -2.38 9.28 -6.43
N VAL A 148 -2.41 8.60 -5.30
CA VAL A 148 -1.70 8.97 -4.08
C VAL A 148 -0.47 8.09 -3.89
N PHE A 149 0.63 8.72 -3.50
CA PHE A 149 1.91 8.09 -3.18
C PHE A 149 2.24 8.27 -1.71
N HIS A 150 2.87 7.29 -1.11
CA HIS A 150 3.34 7.33 0.26
C HIS A 150 4.85 7.12 0.33
N ALA A 151 5.51 7.94 1.15
CA ALA A 151 6.89 7.70 1.55
C ALA A 151 6.92 6.93 2.86
N LEU A 152 7.65 5.83 2.86
CA LEU A 152 7.73 4.86 3.94
C LEU A 152 9.18 4.69 4.41
N GLY A 153 9.35 4.42 5.69
CA GLY A 153 10.61 3.92 6.23
C GLY A 153 10.82 2.45 5.88
N LYS A 154 12.00 1.93 6.16
CA LYS A 154 12.34 0.51 5.97
C LYS A 154 11.41 -0.45 6.74
N ASP A 155 10.80 0.03 7.80
CA ASP A 155 9.83 -0.71 8.62
C ASP A 155 8.38 -0.65 8.09
N GLY A 156 8.18 -0.01 6.93
CA GLY A 156 6.88 0.17 6.29
C GLY A 156 6.01 1.26 6.91
N ARG A 157 6.53 2.01 7.89
CA ARG A 157 5.80 3.13 8.51
C ARG A 157 5.97 4.40 7.68
N SER A 158 4.98 5.28 7.78
CA SER A 158 5.02 6.60 7.15
C SER A 158 6.28 7.36 7.58
N LEU A 159 7.01 7.91 6.60
CA LEU A 159 8.27 8.62 6.79
C LEU A 159 8.20 10.01 6.14
N ASN A 160 8.36 11.06 6.95
CA ASN A 160 8.59 12.39 6.40
C ASN A 160 10.00 12.45 5.81
N ILE A 161 10.10 12.70 4.51
CA ILE A 161 11.39 12.73 3.81
C ILE A 161 12.18 13.98 4.17
N GLY A 162 13.52 13.86 4.24
CA GLY A 162 14.41 14.98 4.60
C GLY A 162 14.69 15.95 3.47
N SER A 163 14.56 15.50 2.22
CA SER A 163 14.81 16.29 1.00
C SER A 163 13.73 16.01 -0.03
N ASP A 164 13.55 16.94 -0.99
CA ASP A 164 12.60 16.78 -2.10
C ASP A 164 12.91 15.53 -2.89
N ALA A 165 11.88 14.70 -3.15
CA ALA A 165 11.97 13.47 -3.93
C ALA A 165 11.11 13.56 -5.18
N GLU A 166 11.74 13.42 -6.36
CA GLU A 166 11.01 13.29 -7.62
C GLU A 166 10.60 11.85 -7.85
N ILE A 167 9.32 11.66 -8.14
CA ILE A 167 8.68 10.39 -8.44
C ILE A 167 7.94 10.56 -9.76
N SER A 168 7.87 9.51 -10.55
CA SER A 168 7.08 9.50 -11.79
C SER A 168 6.25 8.24 -11.91
N LEU A 169 5.17 8.32 -12.69
CA LEU A 169 4.42 7.18 -13.18
C LEU A 169 4.80 6.93 -14.63
N ALA A 170 5.24 5.73 -14.91
CA ALA A 170 5.51 5.25 -16.25
C ALA A 170 4.37 4.33 -16.70
N VAL A 171 3.83 4.59 -17.89
CA VAL A 171 2.84 3.69 -18.51
C VAL A 171 3.55 2.40 -18.92
N ASN A 172 3.05 1.27 -18.49
CA ASN A 172 3.48 -0.03 -18.95
C ASN A 172 2.78 -0.37 -20.27
N GLU A 173 3.41 -0.07 -21.38
CA GLU A 173 2.83 -0.24 -22.72
C GLU A 173 2.52 -1.71 -23.08
N GLU A 174 3.23 -2.67 -22.48
CA GLU A 174 3.01 -4.10 -22.75
C GLU A 174 1.73 -4.62 -22.07
N LYS A 175 1.41 -4.05 -20.89
CA LYS A 175 0.25 -4.45 -20.09
C LYS A 175 -0.97 -3.57 -20.32
N SER A 176 -0.77 -2.33 -20.78
CA SER A 176 -1.85 -1.38 -21.04
C SER A 176 -2.50 -1.65 -22.39
N THR A 177 -3.83 -1.49 -22.46
CA THR A 177 -4.57 -1.48 -23.71
C THR A 177 -4.97 -0.05 -24.11
N ALA A 178 -5.18 0.81 -23.12
CA ALA A 178 -5.44 2.25 -23.32
C ALA A 178 -4.14 3.00 -23.61
N LYS A 179 -4.24 4.09 -24.39
CA LYS A 179 -3.10 4.90 -24.86
C LYS A 179 -3.15 6.32 -24.32
N GLU A 180 -2.02 6.78 -23.80
CA GLU A 180 -1.86 8.18 -23.40
C GLU A 180 -2.05 9.14 -24.58
N GLY A 181 -2.74 10.24 -24.34
CA GLY A 181 -3.09 11.23 -25.36
C GLY A 181 -4.27 10.85 -26.26
N ILE A 182 -4.81 9.63 -26.13
CA ILE A 182 -5.99 9.16 -26.87
C ILE A 182 -7.11 8.77 -25.89
N ASP A 183 -6.83 7.90 -24.96
CA ASP A 183 -7.82 7.36 -24.03
C ASP A 183 -7.72 8.02 -22.65
N PHE A 184 -6.52 8.48 -22.29
CA PHE A 184 -6.26 9.20 -21.04
C PHE A 184 -5.09 10.18 -21.18
N GLU A 185 -4.94 11.05 -20.19
CA GLU A 185 -3.81 11.96 -20.08
C GLU A 185 -3.43 12.24 -18.61
N PHE A 186 -2.22 12.75 -18.41
CA PHE A 186 -1.81 13.40 -17.17
C PHE A 186 -1.94 14.91 -17.37
N PRO A 187 -2.97 15.60 -16.80
CA PRO A 187 -3.24 17.01 -17.08
C PRO A 187 -2.07 17.94 -16.77
N ASP A 188 -1.34 17.68 -15.69
CA ASP A 188 -0.21 18.50 -15.27
C ASP A 188 1.12 17.84 -15.65
N SER A 189 1.33 16.61 -15.21
CA SER A 189 2.54 15.82 -15.47
C SER A 189 2.38 14.41 -14.92
N SER A 190 3.07 13.44 -15.53
CA SER A 190 3.27 12.11 -14.91
C SER A 190 4.37 12.12 -13.84
N ARG A 191 4.98 13.29 -13.55
CA ARG A 191 6.01 13.48 -12.53
C ARG A 191 5.47 14.29 -11.38
N PHE A 192 5.92 13.93 -10.20
CA PHE A 192 5.49 14.52 -8.96
C PHE A 192 6.68 14.69 -8.00
N ILE A 193 6.63 15.72 -7.13
CA ILE A 193 7.65 15.94 -6.11
C ILE A 193 7.00 15.85 -4.74
N ILE A 194 7.43 14.88 -3.92
CA ILE A 194 7.17 14.91 -2.49
C ILE A 194 8.16 15.90 -1.89
N ARG A 195 7.66 16.90 -1.17
CA ARG A 195 8.49 17.94 -0.56
C ARG A 195 9.15 17.47 0.72
N ALA A 196 10.30 18.04 1.03
CA ALA A 196 10.95 17.82 2.32
C ALA A 196 9.98 18.12 3.48
N GLY A 197 9.92 17.22 4.44
CA GLY A 197 8.99 17.27 5.57
C GLY A 197 7.64 16.62 5.33
N GLU A 198 7.32 16.20 4.09
CA GLU A 198 6.09 15.49 3.72
C GLU A 198 6.31 13.98 3.62
N ASN A 199 5.24 13.22 3.67
CA ASN A 199 5.26 11.76 3.56
C ASN A 199 4.28 11.21 2.51
N LYS A 200 3.61 12.07 1.79
CA LYS A 200 2.68 11.71 0.73
C LYS A 200 2.64 12.79 -0.35
N GLY A 201 2.15 12.39 -1.50
CA GLY A 201 1.83 13.28 -2.57
C GLY A 201 0.85 12.65 -3.54
N SER A 202 0.39 13.42 -4.50
CA SER A 202 -0.58 12.93 -5.47
C SER A 202 -0.39 13.59 -6.84
N LEU A 203 -0.90 12.92 -7.85
CA LEU A 203 -1.10 13.49 -9.18
C LEU A 203 -2.46 13.09 -9.74
N MET A 204 -2.92 13.85 -10.73
CA MET A 204 -4.18 13.58 -11.41
C MET A 204 -3.94 12.86 -12.73
N ILE A 205 -4.79 11.88 -13.02
CA ILE A 205 -4.97 11.29 -14.34
C ILE A 205 -6.41 11.51 -14.79
N ARG A 206 -6.64 11.74 -16.08
CA ARG A 206 -7.95 12.02 -16.63
C ARG A 206 -8.26 11.10 -17.82
N SER A 207 -9.48 10.57 -17.88
CA SER A 207 -10.00 9.87 -19.05
C SER A 207 -10.36 10.87 -20.13
N LEU A 208 -10.03 10.53 -21.36
CA LEU A 208 -10.43 11.26 -22.57
C LEU A 208 -11.59 10.59 -23.31
N THR A 209 -11.98 9.39 -22.85
CA THR A 209 -13.00 8.55 -23.45
C THR A 209 -14.15 8.32 -22.47
N PRO A 210 -15.34 8.89 -22.70
CA PRO A 210 -16.48 8.71 -21.79
C PRO A 210 -17.08 7.31 -21.84
N HIS A 211 -16.89 6.58 -22.94
CA HIS A 211 -17.40 5.23 -23.17
C HIS A 211 -16.26 4.36 -23.71
N PRO A 212 -15.39 3.83 -22.84
CA PRO A 212 -14.25 3.02 -23.25
C PRO A 212 -14.70 1.67 -23.81
N GLU A 213 -14.02 1.24 -24.88
CA GLU A 213 -14.16 -0.11 -25.43
C GLU A 213 -13.29 -1.09 -24.62
N ASP A 214 -13.70 -2.37 -24.51
CA ASP A 214 -13.01 -3.36 -23.68
C ASP A 214 -11.57 -3.66 -24.12
N ASP A 215 -11.26 -3.45 -25.39
CA ASP A 215 -9.91 -3.64 -25.94
C ASP A 215 -8.99 -2.42 -25.71
N ARG A 216 -9.53 -1.32 -25.13
CA ARG A 216 -8.81 -0.05 -24.89
C ARG A 216 -9.14 0.60 -23.54
N ASP A 217 -9.33 -0.20 -22.53
CA ASP A 217 -9.86 0.25 -21.26
C ASP A 217 -8.91 0.08 -20.06
N ARG A 218 -7.75 -0.55 -20.26
CA ARG A 218 -6.83 -0.85 -19.18
C ARG A 218 -5.56 -0.02 -19.28
N ILE A 219 -5.22 0.65 -18.16
CA ILE A 219 -3.97 1.37 -17.95
C ILE A 219 -3.20 0.65 -16.86
N VAL A 220 -1.94 0.35 -17.10
CA VAL A 220 -1.03 -0.15 -16.06
C VAL A 220 0.09 0.86 -15.88
N LEU A 221 0.24 1.34 -14.66
CA LEU A 221 1.22 2.34 -14.28
C LEU A 221 2.25 1.73 -13.34
N ASN A 222 3.52 1.98 -13.62
CA ASN A 222 4.63 1.63 -12.76
C ASN A 222 5.17 2.86 -12.06
N LEU A 223 5.40 2.74 -10.76
CA LEU A 223 6.07 3.75 -9.98
C LEU A 223 7.56 3.75 -10.32
N ALA A 224 8.10 4.93 -10.67
CA ALA A 224 9.52 5.09 -10.98
C ALA A 224 10.14 6.20 -10.12
N PHE A 225 11.31 5.94 -9.59
CA PHE A 225 12.07 6.84 -8.72
C PHE A 225 13.57 6.57 -8.85
N GLY A 226 14.39 7.52 -8.40
CA GLY A 226 15.85 7.40 -8.48
C GLY A 226 16.43 6.33 -7.54
N ASP A 227 17.68 5.94 -7.79
CA ASP A 227 18.39 4.85 -7.10
C ASP A 227 18.53 5.03 -5.58
N LYS A 228 18.35 6.26 -5.08
CA LYS A 228 18.36 6.58 -3.64
C LYS A 228 17.14 6.05 -2.88
N TYR A 229 16.12 5.64 -3.59
CA TYR A 229 14.83 5.22 -3.04
C TYR A 229 14.58 3.75 -3.31
N GLY A 230 13.66 3.16 -2.60
CA GLY A 230 13.29 1.75 -2.70
C GLY A 230 11.80 1.54 -2.91
N GLU A 231 11.43 0.31 -3.22
CA GLU A 231 10.04 -0.13 -3.31
C GLU A 231 9.47 -0.36 -1.92
N GLY A 232 8.35 0.32 -1.61
CA GLY A 232 7.74 0.32 -0.28
C GLY A 232 6.50 -0.56 -0.14
N GLY A 233 6.09 -1.22 -1.22
CA GLY A 233 4.88 -2.05 -1.25
C GLY A 233 4.29 -2.09 -2.65
N VAL A 234 3.17 -1.40 -2.88
CA VAL A 234 2.52 -1.35 -4.18
C VAL A 234 3.30 -0.42 -5.11
N THR A 235 3.89 -0.95 -6.17
CA THR A 235 4.67 -0.20 -7.17
C THR A 235 4.07 -0.26 -8.57
N GLU A 236 3.06 -1.08 -8.78
CA GLU A 236 2.26 -1.18 -10.00
C GLU A 236 0.79 -0.95 -9.65
N MET A 237 0.10 -0.17 -10.47
CA MET A 237 -1.33 0.07 -10.36
C MET A 237 -2.01 -0.22 -11.69
N GLU A 238 -3.08 -1.00 -11.65
CA GLU A 238 -3.98 -1.15 -12.77
C GLU A 238 -5.16 -0.19 -12.61
N ILE A 239 -5.50 0.55 -13.67
CA ILE A 239 -6.66 1.41 -13.73
C ILE A 239 -7.53 0.92 -14.88
N SER A 240 -8.78 0.56 -14.57
CA SER A 240 -9.78 0.29 -15.60
C SER A 240 -10.55 1.55 -15.92
N LEU A 241 -10.54 1.95 -17.20
CA LEU A 241 -11.44 2.97 -17.70
C LEU A 241 -12.87 2.42 -17.70
N ILE A 242 -13.78 3.16 -17.13
CA ILE A 242 -15.19 2.78 -17.05
C ILE A 242 -16.07 3.86 -17.66
N ASP A 243 -17.26 3.45 -18.12
CA ASP A 243 -18.26 4.37 -18.61
C ASP A 243 -18.64 5.42 -17.56
N THR A 244 -18.84 6.64 -18.00
CA THR A 244 -19.25 7.76 -17.11
C THR A 244 -20.55 7.48 -16.37
N LEU A 245 -21.39 6.58 -16.86
CA LEU A 245 -22.62 6.15 -16.20
C LEU A 245 -22.36 5.44 -14.86
N TRP A 246 -21.18 4.86 -14.66
CA TRP A 246 -20.80 4.24 -13.41
C TRP A 246 -20.75 5.20 -12.22
N ARG A 247 -20.63 6.50 -12.47
CA ARG A 247 -20.77 7.52 -11.41
C ARG A 247 -22.11 7.47 -10.71
N HIS A 248 -23.13 7.04 -11.45
CA HIS A 248 -24.48 6.90 -10.90
C HIS A 248 -24.63 5.67 -10.00
N LEU A 249 -23.62 4.79 -9.94
CA LEU A 249 -23.67 3.61 -9.06
C LEU A 249 -23.44 3.95 -7.59
N GLU A 250 -22.67 5.00 -7.29
CA GLU A 250 -22.33 5.40 -5.92
C GLU A 250 -23.58 5.56 -5.04
N GLY A 251 -23.55 4.97 -3.83
CA GLY A 251 -24.59 5.12 -2.81
C GLY A 251 -25.43 3.87 -2.61
N SER A 252 -26.62 4.06 -2.02
CA SER A 252 -27.51 2.97 -1.61
C SER A 252 -28.70 2.83 -2.57
N TRP A 253 -29.00 1.59 -2.90
CA TRP A 253 -30.02 1.21 -3.85
C TRP A 253 -30.98 0.20 -3.21
N ASN A 254 -32.29 0.49 -3.31
CA ASN A 254 -33.32 -0.44 -2.90
C ASN A 254 -33.64 -1.38 -4.06
N ILE A 255 -33.95 -2.62 -3.72
CA ILE A 255 -34.48 -3.56 -4.70
C ILE A 255 -35.98 -3.33 -4.81
N ASP A 256 -36.40 -2.85 -5.96
CA ASP A 256 -37.78 -2.52 -6.22
C ASP A 256 -38.56 -3.74 -6.72
N THR A 257 -38.05 -4.41 -7.71
CA THR A 257 -38.77 -5.51 -8.39
C THR A 257 -37.83 -6.61 -8.82
N LEU A 258 -38.26 -7.85 -8.68
CA LEU A 258 -37.66 -8.99 -9.38
C LEU A 258 -38.27 -9.03 -10.79
N VAL A 259 -37.49 -8.62 -11.77
CA VAL A 259 -37.86 -8.74 -13.19
C VAL A 259 -37.10 -9.91 -13.77
N THR A 260 -37.60 -11.10 -13.62
CA THR A 260 -36.98 -12.24 -14.27
C THR A 260 -37.67 -12.49 -15.58
N ASP A 261 -36.88 -12.53 -16.67
CA ASP A 261 -37.39 -12.84 -17.99
C ASP A 261 -38.14 -14.18 -17.98
N SER A 262 -39.41 -14.15 -18.34
CA SER A 262 -40.27 -15.36 -18.37
C SER A 262 -39.71 -16.44 -19.30
N LEU A 263 -39.05 -16.03 -20.39
CA LEU A 263 -38.46 -16.94 -21.34
C LEU A 263 -37.23 -17.66 -20.80
N TYR A 264 -36.38 -16.91 -20.02
CA TYR A 264 -35.25 -17.50 -19.34
C TYR A 264 -35.70 -18.46 -18.24
N MET A 265 -36.69 -18.07 -17.44
CA MET A 265 -37.30 -18.92 -16.43
C MET A 265 -37.95 -20.16 -17.06
N ASP A 266 -38.64 -20.00 -18.19
CA ASP A 266 -39.24 -21.12 -18.91
C ASP A 266 -38.22 -22.08 -19.56
N ARG A 267 -37.14 -21.51 -20.08
CA ARG A 267 -36.13 -22.28 -20.85
C ARG A 267 -35.09 -22.96 -19.96
N TYR A 268 -34.69 -22.34 -18.88
CA TYR A 268 -33.59 -22.83 -18.02
C TYR A 268 -34.05 -23.31 -16.65
N TRP A 269 -34.90 -22.54 -15.96
CA TRP A 269 -35.29 -22.88 -14.60
C TRP A 269 -36.34 -24.00 -14.54
N LYS A 270 -37.35 -23.98 -15.39
CA LYS A 270 -38.33 -25.09 -15.45
C LYS A 270 -37.69 -26.39 -15.86
N ASP A 271 -36.65 -26.31 -16.68
CA ASP A 271 -35.94 -27.48 -17.15
C ASP A 271 -34.91 -28.02 -16.15
N ILE A 272 -34.38 -27.17 -15.29
CA ILE A 272 -33.31 -27.47 -14.34
C ILE A 272 -33.87 -27.58 -12.92
N CYS A 273 -34.81 -26.71 -12.53
CA CYS A 273 -35.41 -26.64 -11.21
C CYS A 273 -36.90 -26.90 -11.29
N THR A 274 -37.40 -27.84 -10.48
CA THR A 274 -38.82 -28.05 -10.35
C THR A 274 -39.44 -27.04 -9.42
N GLY A 275 -39.62 -25.83 -9.88
CA GLY A 275 -40.43 -24.81 -9.21
C GLY A 275 -39.73 -23.50 -8.93
N MET A 276 -40.30 -22.43 -9.49
CA MET A 276 -39.97 -21.03 -9.19
C MET A 276 -40.30 -20.63 -7.75
N GLU A 277 -40.99 -21.46 -7.02
CA GLU A 277 -41.34 -21.28 -5.60
C GLU A 277 -40.13 -21.19 -4.66
N LEU A 278 -38.93 -21.44 -5.20
CA LEU A 278 -37.68 -21.40 -4.43
C LEU A 278 -37.09 -20.02 -4.32
N LEU A 279 -37.46 -19.07 -5.19
CA LEU A 279 -36.98 -17.70 -5.08
C LEU A 279 -37.69 -17.03 -3.91
N PRO A 280 -36.94 -16.55 -2.91
CA PRO A 280 -37.54 -15.88 -1.77
C PRO A 280 -38.21 -14.58 -2.20
N ALA A 281 -39.32 -14.23 -1.57
CA ALA A 281 -39.97 -12.94 -1.80
C ALA A 281 -39.14 -11.80 -1.17
N PHE A 282 -39.08 -10.67 -1.86
CA PHE A 282 -38.55 -9.44 -1.31
C PHE A 282 -39.46 -8.92 -0.18
N ASN A 283 -38.84 -8.23 0.76
CA ASN A 283 -39.58 -7.60 1.84
C ASN A 283 -39.57 -6.05 1.79
N GLY A 284 -39.07 -5.46 0.71
CA GLY A 284 -38.96 -4.01 0.53
C GLY A 284 -37.93 -3.33 1.44
N LYS A 285 -37.05 -4.11 2.09
CA LYS A 285 -35.95 -3.62 2.94
C LYS A 285 -34.59 -4.16 2.50
N ASP A 286 -34.59 -4.83 1.37
CA ASP A 286 -33.37 -5.33 0.78
C ASP A 286 -32.70 -4.23 -0.03
N MET A 287 -31.41 -4.03 0.22
CA MET A 287 -30.67 -2.95 -0.40
C MET A 287 -29.23 -3.37 -0.68
N VAL A 288 -28.61 -2.67 -1.60
CA VAL A 288 -27.18 -2.78 -1.92
C VAL A 288 -26.57 -1.40 -1.86
N THR A 289 -25.41 -1.28 -1.26
CA THR A 289 -24.63 -0.04 -1.22
C THR A 289 -23.36 -0.24 -2.03
N PHE A 290 -23.10 0.68 -2.93
CA PHE A 290 -21.86 0.77 -3.70
C PHE A 290 -21.02 1.91 -3.16
N ASP A 291 -19.78 1.61 -2.82
CA ASP A 291 -18.74 2.55 -2.46
C ASP A 291 -17.70 2.52 -3.58
N MET A 292 -17.84 3.44 -4.53
CA MET A 292 -17.00 3.48 -5.73
C MET A 292 -15.61 4.03 -5.45
N GLU A 293 -15.43 4.77 -4.37
CA GLU A 293 -14.10 5.22 -3.93
C GLU A 293 -13.25 4.03 -3.43
N ASN A 294 -13.85 3.13 -2.67
CA ASN A 294 -13.18 1.93 -2.15
C ASN A 294 -13.44 0.69 -3.02
N LEU A 295 -14.14 0.83 -4.13
CA LEU A 295 -14.51 -0.23 -5.06
C LEU A 295 -15.15 -1.43 -4.35
N ARG A 296 -16.20 -1.14 -3.58
CA ARG A 296 -16.83 -2.13 -2.72
C ARG A 296 -18.35 -2.15 -2.88
N MET A 297 -18.90 -3.35 -2.97
CA MET A 297 -20.33 -3.58 -2.90
C MET A 297 -20.70 -4.21 -1.56
N SER A 298 -21.70 -3.65 -0.89
CA SER A 298 -22.18 -4.11 0.41
C SER A 298 -23.67 -4.40 0.38
N PRO A 299 -24.09 -5.66 0.24
CA PRO A 299 -25.50 -6.03 0.28
C PRO A 299 -26.02 -6.05 1.71
N SER A 300 -27.25 -5.58 1.90
CA SER A 300 -27.99 -5.61 3.16
C SER A 300 -29.36 -6.23 2.93
N PHE A 301 -29.41 -7.54 2.91
CA PHE A 301 -30.64 -8.30 2.68
C PHE A 301 -31.26 -8.78 3.99
N ARG A 302 -32.55 -8.54 4.14
CA ARG A 302 -33.35 -9.03 5.25
C ARG A 302 -34.32 -10.13 4.84
N SER A 303 -34.53 -10.30 3.56
CA SER A 303 -35.28 -11.40 2.98
C SER A 303 -34.42 -12.67 2.84
N GLY A 304 -35.02 -13.76 2.36
CA GLY A 304 -34.31 -14.98 2.01
C GLY A 304 -33.27 -14.80 0.91
N PHE A 305 -33.33 -13.72 0.13
CA PHE A 305 -32.33 -13.36 -0.89
C PHE A 305 -30.91 -13.18 -0.35
N ARG A 306 -30.73 -12.91 0.94
CA ARG A 306 -29.42 -12.86 1.61
C ARG A 306 -28.56 -14.11 1.34
N ASN A 307 -29.20 -15.23 1.08
CA ASN A 307 -28.53 -16.49 0.82
C ASN A 307 -28.04 -16.62 -0.63
N PHE A 308 -28.59 -15.80 -1.53
CA PHE A 308 -28.35 -15.86 -2.96
C PHE A 308 -27.51 -14.67 -3.46
N PHE A 309 -27.23 -13.73 -2.58
CA PHE A 309 -26.44 -12.57 -2.92
C PHE A 309 -25.02 -12.67 -2.38
N PRO A 310 -24.06 -12.08 -3.09
CA PRO A 310 -22.70 -11.99 -2.58
C PRO A 310 -22.67 -11.28 -1.24
N VAL A 311 -21.68 -11.60 -0.44
CA VAL A 311 -21.33 -10.82 0.75
C VAL A 311 -20.66 -9.52 0.34
N THR A 312 -20.35 -8.64 1.30
CA THR A 312 -19.52 -7.46 1.03
C THR A 312 -18.25 -7.88 0.30
N SER A 313 -18.04 -7.34 -0.86
CA SER A 313 -16.97 -7.74 -1.80
C SER A 313 -16.35 -6.52 -2.45
N ASP A 314 -15.06 -6.63 -2.76
CA ASP A 314 -14.43 -5.70 -3.66
C ASP A 314 -14.92 -5.97 -5.09
N ILE A 315 -14.97 -4.93 -5.90
CA ILE A 315 -15.45 -4.98 -7.29
C ILE A 315 -14.31 -4.64 -8.25
N ARG A 316 -14.28 -5.35 -9.37
CA ARG A 316 -13.40 -5.06 -10.50
C ARG A 316 -14.21 -4.99 -11.78
N LYS A 317 -13.81 -4.14 -12.71
CA LYS A 317 -14.46 -4.09 -14.03
C LYS A 317 -14.32 -5.44 -14.72
N GLY A 318 -15.42 -5.91 -15.29
CA GLY A 318 -15.45 -7.03 -16.23
C GLY A 318 -15.63 -6.54 -17.66
N GLU A 319 -15.63 -7.46 -18.62
CA GLU A 319 -15.93 -7.16 -20.03
C GLU A 319 -17.41 -6.87 -20.23
N HIS A 320 -17.75 -6.12 -21.27
CA HIS A 320 -19.14 -5.93 -21.66
C HIS A 320 -19.75 -7.27 -22.11
N LEU A 321 -20.98 -7.52 -21.70
CA LEU A 321 -21.69 -8.74 -22.06
C LEU A 321 -22.94 -8.40 -22.86
N SER A 322 -23.07 -8.97 -24.06
CA SER A 322 -24.32 -8.93 -24.81
C SER A 322 -25.25 -10.05 -24.37
N LEU A 323 -26.41 -9.68 -23.84
CA LEU A 323 -27.42 -10.61 -23.38
C LEU A 323 -28.64 -10.56 -24.29
N GLU A 324 -29.09 -11.69 -24.82
CA GLU A 324 -30.39 -11.79 -25.49
C GLU A 324 -31.50 -11.78 -24.46
N LEU A 325 -32.41 -10.81 -24.60
CA LEU A 325 -33.61 -10.73 -23.77
C LEU A 325 -34.74 -11.59 -24.36
N GLY A 326 -35.73 -11.92 -23.54
CA GLY A 326 -36.80 -12.82 -23.92
C GLY A 326 -37.75 -12.29 -25.01
N ASP A 327 -37.74 -10.99 -25.25
CA ASP A 327 -38.48 -10.34 -26.35
C ASP A 327 -37.73 -10.38 -27.69
N GLY A 328 -36.54 -10.99 -27.74
CA GLY A 328 -35.70 -11.08 -28.93
C GLY A 328 -34.81 -9.87 -29.14
N THR A 329 -34.79 -8.92 -28.23
CA THR A 329 -33.82 -7.81 -28.21
C THR A 329 -32.55 -8.20 -27.49
N SER A 330 -31.47 -7.47 -27.71
CA SER A 330 -30.20 -7.65 -26.95
C SER A 330 -29.94 -6.44 -26.06
N ALA A 331 -29.49 -6.69 -24.86
CA ALA A 331 -28.97 -5.66 -23.96
C ALA A 331 -27.45 -5.80 -23.84
N LEU A 332 -26.75 -4.68 -24.00
CA LEU A 332 -25.33 -4.61 -23.67
C LEU A 332 -25.21 -4.28 -22.18
N LEU A 333 -24.66 -5.21 -21.42
CA LEU A 333 -24.44 -5.05 -19.99
C LEU A 333 -23.01 -4.60 -19.74
N GLN A 334 -22.84 -3.60 -18.91
CA GLN A 334 -21.56 -3.31 -18.28
C GLN A 334 -21.39 -4.26 -17.10
N THR A 335 -20.25 -4.91 -16.97
CA THR A 335 -20.08 -5.92 -15.94
C THR A 335 -19.01 -5.56 -14.92
N PHE A 336 -19.15 -6.10 -13.75
CA PHE A 336 -18.08 -6.13 -12.75
C PHE A 336 -18.00 -7.51 -12.09
N MET A 337 -16.79 -7.84 -11.67
CA MET A 337 -16.50 -9.06 -10.95
C MET A 337 -16.41 -8.79 -9.45
N LEU A 338 -16.91 -9.75 -8.67
CA LEU A 338 -16.87 -9.74 -7.21
C LEU A 338 -15.82 -10.76 -6.76
N ASN A 339 -14.91 -10.35 -5.89
CA ASN A 339 -13.86 -11.21 -5.37
C ASN A 339 -14.31 -12.10 -4.21
N LYS A 340 -15.50 -11.85 -3.66
CA LYS A 340 -16.09 -12.67 -2.60
C LYS A 340 -17.55 -12.93 -2.90
N THR A 341 -17.93 -14.16 -2.75
CA THR A 341 -19.30 -14.60 -2.99
C THR A 341 -19.86 -15.29 -1.76
N ASN A 342 -21.19 -15.33 -1.68
CA ASN A 342 -21.87 -16.13 -0.70
C ASN A 342 -21.60 -17.62 -1.00
N ARG A 343 -21.70 -18.48 0.02
CA ARG A 343 -21.57 -19.95 -0.10
C ARG A 343 -22.45 -20.56 -1.20
N TYR A 344 -23.54 -19.91 -1.58
CA TYR A 344 -24.40 -20.36 -2.68
C TYR A 344 -23.80 -20.12 -4.06
N PHE A 345 -22.87 -19.19 -4.16
CA PHE A 345 -22.08 -18.94 -5.37
C PHE A 345 -20.74 -19.66 -5.33
N SER A 346 -20.35 -20.20 -4.17
CA SER A 346 -19.19 -21.06 -4.02
C SER A 346 -19.65 -22.47 -3.74
N SER A 347 -19.32 -23.45 -4.58
CA SER A 347 -19.42 -24.85 -4.16
C SER A 347 -18.54 -25.03 -2.91
N GLU A 348 -18.90 -25.95 -2.00
CA GLU A 348 -18.20 -26.23 -0.73
C GLU A 348 -16.69 -26.52 -0.84
N GLN A 349 -16.13 -26.52 -2.02
CA GLN A 349 -14.69 -26.54 -2.22
C GLN A 349 -14.19 -25.10 -2.21
N GLU A 350 -13.55 -24.75 -1.13
CA GLU A 350 -12.72 -23.59 -0.90
C GLU A 350 -11.74 -23.31 -2.07
N SER A 351 -12.23 -22.79 -3.17
CA SER A 351 -11.36 -22.13 -4.12
C SER A 351 -11.57 -20.64 -3.92
N GLU A 352 -10.59 -20.01 -3.32
CA GLU A 352 -10.49 -18.56 -3.11
C GLU A 352 -10.60 -17.73 -4.41
N ASP A 353 -10.71 -18.39 -5.56
CA ASP A 353 -10.59 -17.81 -6.91
C ASP A 353 -11.91 -17.78 -7.69
N ARG A 354 -13.07 -17.84 -7.05
CA ARG A 354 -14.34 -17.76 -7.78
C ARG A 354 -14.92 -16.37 -7.75
N GLU A 355 -14.79 -15.71 -8.86
CA GLU A 355 -15.40 -14.43 -9.16
C GLU A 355 -16.83 -14.63 -9.62
N SER A 356 -17.78 -13.86 -9.06
CA SER A 356 -19.13 -13.76 -9.57
C SER A 356 -19.25 -12.55 -10.47
N LEU A 357 -19.88 -12.71 -11.61
CA LEU A 357 -20.13 -11.66 -12.55
C LEU A 357 -21.48 -11.00 -12.30
N ILE A 358 -21.46 -9.70 -12.23
CA ILE A 358 -22.66 -8.87 -12.14
C ILE A 358 -22.75 -8.01 -13.39
N GLY A 359 -23.90 -8.04 -14.04
CA GLY A 359 -24.21 -7.14 -15.16
C GLY A 359 -25.04 -5.96 -14.71
N LEU A 360 -24.74 -4.79 -15.25
CA LEU A 360 -25.46 -3.56 -15.01
C LEU A 360 -26.00 -3.03 -16.33
N ARG A 361 -27.28 -2.65 -16.35
CA ARG A 361 -27.87 -1.89 -17.42
C ARG A 361 -28.30 -0.56 -16.88
N PHE A 362 -27.61 0.48 -17.31
CA PHE A 362 -27.98 1.85 -16.99
C PHE A 362 -29.00 2.37 -18.00
N PHE A 363 -29.91 3.20 -17.52
CA PHE A 363 -30.84 3.90 -18.38
C PHE A 363 -30.36 5.35 -18.49
N PRO A 364 -29.91 5.82 -19.68
CA PRO A 364 -29.33 7.16 -19.83
C PRO A 364 -30.29 8.30 -19.43
N GLU A 365 -31.58 8.02 -19.49
CA GLU A 365 -32.63 9.01 -19.18
C GLU A 365 -32.98 9.11 -17.70
N THR A 366 -32.54 8.16 -16.90
CA THR A 366 -32.84 8.11 -15.45
C THR A 366 -31.59 7.74 -14.66
N THR A 367 -31.22 8.59 -13.70
CA THR A 367 -30.11 8.32 -12.78
C THR A 367 -30.53 7.56 -11.53
N ASP A 368 -31.84 7.32 -11.38
CA ASP A 368 -32.44 6.80 -10.14
C ASP A 368 -32.89 5.33 -10.25
N SER A 369 -32.69 4.71 -11.41
CA SER A 369 -32.97 3.29 -11.60
C SER A 369 -31.92 2.62 -12.47
N LEU A 370 -31.67 1.35 -12.23
CA LEU A 370 -30.83 0.49 -13.03
C LEU A 370 -31.34 -0.95 -12.96
N ASP A 371 -31.05 -1.72 -14.00
CA ASP A 371 -31.22 -3.16 -13.94
C ASP A 371 -29.91 -3.83 -13.51
N PHE A 372 -30.06 -4.76 -12.60
CA PHE A 372 -28.95 -5.48 -11.99
C PHE A 372 -29.11 -6.98 -12.29
N TYR A 373 -28.16 -7.52 -13.01
CA TYR A 373 -28.17 -8.91 -13.45
C TYR A 373 -27.15 -9.72 -12.66
N VAL A 374 -27.61 -10.74 -11.96
CA VAL A 374 -26.71 -11.72 -11.36
C VAL A 374 -26.42 -12.79 -12.40
N ILE A 375 -25.16 -12.91 -12.77
CA ILE A 375 -24.67 -13.81 -13.82
C ILE A 375 -23.71 -14.80 -13.18
N ASP A 376 -23.94 -16.08 -13.36
CA ASP A 376 -23.01 -17.11 -12.90
C ASP A 376 -22.39 -17.82 -14.10
N TYR A 377 -21.08 -17.73 -14.21
CA TYR A 377 -20.32 -18.49 -15.20
C TYR A 377 -20.22 -19.98 -14.85
N VAL A 378 -20.37 -20.32 -13.58
CA VAL A 378 -20.27 -21.69 -13.11
C VAL A 378 -21.65 -22.12 -12.64
N SER A 379 -22.51 -22.46 -13.57
CA SER A 379 -23.87 -22.91 -13.39
C SER A 379 -24.10 -24.08 -12.41
N ARG A 380 -23.08 -24.45 -11.65
CA ARG A 380 -23.11 -25.52 -10.66
C ARG A 380 -22.96 -25.04 -9.21
N SER A 381 -22.55 -23.83 -8.94
CA SER A 381 -22.37 -23.37 -7.55
C SER A 381 -23.69 -23.19 -6.81
N PHE A 382 -24.76 -22.97 -7.56
CA PHE A 382 -26.12 -22.84 -7.07
C PHE A 382 -26.83 -24.21 -6.98
N MET A 383 -26.31 -25.22 -7.65
CA MET A 383 -26.93 -26.54 -7.85
C MET A 383 -26.91 -27.48 -6.63
N PRO A 384 -25.86 -27.52 -5.80
CA PRO A 384 -25.81 -28.50 -4.71
C PRO A 384 -26.95 -28.36 -3.70
N GLU A 385 -27.40 -27.13 -3.44
CA GLU A 385 -28.52 -26.94 -2.49
C GLU A 385 -29.89 -27.28 -3.11
N LEU A 386 -30.03 -27.01 -4.40
CA LEU A 386 -31.23 -27.44 -5.14
C LEU A 386 -31.28 -28.98 -5.25
N GLU A 387 -30.12 -29.59 -5.42
CA GLU A 387 -29.95 -31.04 -5.40
C GLU A 387 -30.28 -31.62 -4.02
N THR A 388 -29.78 -31.02 -2.95
CA THR A 388 -30.09 -31.40 -1.56
C THR A 388 -31.58 -31.23 -1.23
N LEU A 389 -32.25 -30.28 -1.83
CA LEU A 389 -33.69 -30.07 -1.71
C LEU A 389 -34.51 -31.02 -2.59
N GLY A 390 -33.87 -31.91 -3.38
CA GLY A 390 -34.51 -32.83 -4.31
C GLY A 390 -35.20 -32.14 -5.49
N LYS A 391 -34.76 -30.92 -5.83
CA LYS A 391 -35.40 -30.09 -6.85
C LYS A 391 -34.54 -29.85 -8.09
N TYR A 392 -33.40 -30.50 -8.16
CA TYR A 392 -32.48 -30.44 -9.30
C TYR A 392 -32.47 -31.75 -10.07
N ALA A 393 -32.57 -31.70 -11.39
CA ALA A 393 -32.45 -32.83 -12.26
C ALA A 393 -31.03 -32.90 -12.88
N PRO A 394 -30.10 -33.70 -12.34
CA PRO A 394 -28.71 -33.74 -12.76
C PRO A 394 -28.47 -34.25 -14.18
N GLU A 395 -29.52 -34.80 -14.80
CA GLU A 395 -29.46 -35.48 -16.10
C GLU A 395 -29.42 -34.46 -17.28
N LYS A 396 -29.74 -33.20 -17.05
CA LYS A 396 -29.69 -32.18 -18.10
C LYS A 396 -28.38 -31.40 -18.05
N PRO A 397 -27.57 -31.46 -19.10
CA PRO A 397 -26.35 -30.69 -19.17
C PRO A 397 -26.71 -29.21 -19.16
N VAL A 398 -26.20 -28.46 -18.16
CA VAL A 398 -26.25 -27.01 -18.16
C VAL A 398 -25.33 -26.52 -19.27
N ALA A 399 -25.86 -25.74 -20.18
CA ALA A 399 -25.06 -25.14 -21.26
C ALA A 399 -23.84 -24.47 -20.71
N ALA A 400 -22.70 -24.56 -21.41
CA ALA A 400 -21.42 -23.93 -21.02
C ALA A 400 -21.42 -22.40 -21.16
N SER A 401 -22.56 -21.81 -21.34
CA SER A 401 -22.74 -20.34 -21.46
C SER A 401 -23.02 -19.74 -20.10
N PRO A 402 -22.62 -18.48 -19.87
CA PRO A 402 -22.97 -17.77 -18.63
C PRO A 402 -24.49 -17.82 -18.45
N GLY A 403 -24.92 -18.38 -17.33
CA GLY A 403 -26.32 -18.45 -16.97
C GLY A 403 -26.75 -17.17 -16.28
N LEU A 404 -27.78 -16.52 -16.81
CA LEU A 404 -28.43 -15.44 -16.08
C LEU A 404 -29.26 -16.07 -14.95
N PHE A 405 -29.00 -15.70 -13.70
CA PHE A 405 -29.79 -16.19 -12.57
C PHE A 405 -31.04 -15.37 -12.37
N PHE A 406 -30.90 -14.06 -12.26
CA PHE A 406 -32.03 -13.18 -12.11
C PHE A 406 -31.66 -11.73 -12.43
N ASN A 407 -32.66 -11.00 -12.82
CA ASN A 407 -32.65 -9.59 -13.08
C ASN A 407 -33.46 -8.86 -11.99
N LEU A 408 -32.87 -7.84 -11.43
CA LEU A 408 -33.45 -7.01 -10.39
C LEU A 408 -33.47 -5.57 -10.87
N THR A 409 -34.57 -4.86 -10.64
CA THR A 409 -34.61 -3.41 -10.79
C THR A 409 -34.26 -2.76 -9.46
N PHE A 410 -33.25 -1.93 -9.49
CA PHE A 410 -32.80 -1.14 -8.36
C PHE A 410 -33.29 0.29 -8.51
N THR A 411 -33.78 0.87 -7.41
CA THR A 411 -34.13 2.29 -7.32
C THR A 411 -33.26 2.97 -6.27
N ARG A 412 -32.83 4.18 -6.56
CA ARG A 412 -31.98 4.96 -5.66
C ARG A 412 -32.76 5.32 -4.39
N GLN A 413 -32.04 5.27 -3.26
CA GLN A 413 -32.60 5.66 -1.97
C GLN A 413 -32.62 7.17 -1.78
#